data_0df8c3b9d78b21cd16e4190c4a09326d
#
_entry.id   0df8c3b9d78b21cd16e4190c4a09326d
#
_cell.length_a   1.000
_cell.length_b   1.000
_cell.length_c   1.000
_cell.angle_alpha   90.00
_cell.angle_beta   90.00
_cell.angle_gamma   90.00
#
_symmetry.space_group_name_H-M   'P 1'
#
loop_
_entity.id
_entity.type
_entity.pdbx_description
1 polymer ?
#
loop_
_entity_poly.entity_id
_entity_poly.type
_entity_poly.pdbx_seq_one_letter_code
_entity_poly.pdbx_strand_id
1 'polypeptide(L)'
;MNNFISLLSLQGSSRAPNHLFSTSQQTQKAVTWSRFCRELEALREEIAAYPYDHWKLFTEDHSLFVLGLLALLQCGKTVHLPNSAPHGDQGSDDTTVPLLSDSGENAAVRLCYSKKHASATESRDFPRIDQKKINIIFHTSGSTGKPKAVPKLFVQIENELKNLAALWGNDYRRATVFSTVSPQHYYGFLFTALLPFCLGAPIAPLKIQYPEALNNIGKQNIILVTSPAFLKRLGNDDSTRPLAQPPLKVFSSGGFLPEYSAVQSRSSLGTDIYEVYGSTETGGIAWRTSPGNHTWTPFPGIKVKSADGIHLALSSPYLRESAFTTIEDRVEILDDKTFRFFGRTDSIVKIEEKRVALNDVENRIMQTGLVEDVIVLAMETGRQYLAAVLVLNQKGRIKFKDEPKKNLNRFFRDFLRTFFGLIVIPRKWRFLESIPRNSQGKINYNTLKELFQKKTPAYRLEPEILDSIQKTDKILLTLQFPKDYIHFQGHFPEMKILPAVTQVDWVMKFLQKKLSHTFVMKKISLFKLLKPIFPDTPVNLEIRLNLKDARIKFSYSNTKDGTPLSQGRIILKEIE
;
A
#
# COMPACT_ATOMS: atom_id res chain seq x y z
N MET A 1 16.49 30.14 -10.58
CA MET A 1 17.61 29.63 -9.79
C MET A 1 17.18 28.40 -9.02
N ASN A 2 17.99 27.36 -9.06
CA ASN A 2 17.63 26.04 -8.50
C ASN A 2 17.59 26.08 -6.96
N ASN A 3 16.41 26.20 -6.37
CA ASN A 3 16.20 26.08 -4.91
C ASN A 3 16.24 24.61 -4.42
N PHE A 4 17.08 23.78 -5.04
CA PHE A 4 17.31 22.40 -4.60
C PHE A 4 18.31 22.42 -3.44
N ILE A 5 17.93 21.90 -2.29
CA ILE A 5 18.83 21.71 -1.15
C ILE A 5 19.51 20.36 -1.27
N SER A 6 20.84 20.36 -1.28
CA SER A 6 21.62 19.13 -1.19
C SER A 6 21.57 18.58 0.23
N LEU A 7 21.18 17.32 0.36
CA LEU A 7 21.16 16.62 1.63
C LEU A 7 22.55 16.26 2.13
N LEU A 8 23.55 16.22 1.21
CA LEU A 8 24.95 15.97 1.56
C LEU A 8 25.59 17.16 2.31
N SER A 9 25.04 18.36 2.13
CA SER A 9 25.55 19.61 2.70
C SER A 9 24.43 20.53 3.16
N LEU A 10 23.56 20.00 4.03
CA LEU A 10 22.42 20.75 4.58
C LEU A 10 22.92 21.93 5.44
N GLN A 11 22.28 23.10 5.28
CA GLN A 11 22.53 24.28 6.10
C GLN A 11 21.23 24.78 6.73
N GLY A 12 21.30 25.27 7.95
CA GLY A 12 20.14 25.84 8.64
C GLY A 12 19.57 27.07 7.91
N SER A 13 20.43 27.82 7.21
CA SER A 13 20.03 28.97 6.35
C SER A 13 19.48 28.57 4.97
N SER A 14 19.40 27.28 4.66
CA SER A 14 18.93 26.81 3.33
C SER A 14 17.51 27.24 3.00
N ARG A 15 16.69 27.57 4.02
CA ARG A 15 15.33 28.11 3.87
C ARG A 15 15.02 29.17 4.92
N ALA A 16 14.00 29.97 4.63
CA ALA A 16 13.50 30.95 5.60
C ALA A 16 13.00 30.24 6.87
N PRO A 17 13.20 30.80 8.06
CA PRO A 17 12.82 30.16 9.33
C PRO A 17 11.34 29.77 9.44
N ASN A 18 10.45 30.57 8.85
CA ASN A 18 9.01 30.34 8.83
C ASN A 18 8.53 29.49 7.64
N HIS A 19 9.45 29.00 6.79
CA HIS A 19 9.10 28.13 5.67
C HIS A 19 8.37 26.88 6.18
N LEU A 20 7.20 26.58 5.62
CA LEU A 20 6.39 25.42 6.00
C LEU A 20 7.06 24.12 5.53
N PHE A 21 7.39 23.25 6.48
CA PHE A 21 8.00 21.94 6.20
C PHE A 21 6.95 20.83 6.15
N SER A 22 6.00 20.85 7.07
CA SER A 22 4.96 19.80 7.14
C SER A 22 3.61 20.41 7.53
N THR A 23 2.53 19.79 7.03
CA THR A 23 1.16 20.12 7.38
C THR A 23 0.62 19.04 8.31
N SER A 24 0.55 19.31 9.62
CA SER A 24 0.01 18.34 10.58
C SER A 24 -1.51 18.38 10.61
N GLN A 25 -2.16 17.28 10.28
CA GLN A 25 -3.61 17.12 10.47
C GLN A 25 -4.00 16.75 11.90
N GLN A 26 -3.12 16.03 12.64
CA GLN A 26 -3.43 15.55 13.99
C GLN A 26 -3.25 16.60 15.07
N THR A 27 -2.23 17.46 14.96
CA THR A 27 -1.91 18.44 16.00
C THR A 27 -2.35 19.85 15.66
N GLN A 28 -2.91 20.09 14.46
CA GLN A 28 -3.24 21.42 13.90
C GLN A 28 -2.07 22.41 13.92
N LYS A 29 -0.85 21.96 14.15
CA LYS A 29 0.36 22.80 14.23
C LYS A 29 1.29 22.48 13.07
N ALA A 30 1.56 23.50 12.27
CA ALA A 30 2.56 23.47 11.23
C ALA A 30 3.97 23.28 11.82
N VAL A 31 4.80 22.49 11.15
CA VAL A 31 6.23 22.37 11.43
C VAL A 31 6.96 23.31 10.46
N THR A 32 7.58 24.35 11.00
CA THR A 32 8.39 25.29 10.22
C THR A 32 9.82 24.80 10.07
N TRP A 33 10.55 25.40 9.13
CA TRP A 33 11.96 25.09 8.89
C TRP A 33 12.81 25.28 10.14
N SER A 34 12.64 26.40 10.86
CA SER A 34 13.39 26.66 12.09
C SER A 34 13.10 25.62 13.17
N ARG A 35 11.84 25.16 13.29
CA ARG A 35 11.50 24.08 14.21
C ARG A 35 12.16 22.77 13.80
N PHE A 36 12.10 22.42 12.52
CA PHE A 36 12.75 21.22 11.99
C PHE A 36 14.25 21.22 12.31
N CYS A 37 14.98 22.33 12.06
CA CYS A 37 16.40 22.43 12.32
C CYS A 37 16.76 22.24 13.81
N ARG A 38 15.96 22.82 14.71
CA ARG A 38 16.16 22.64 16.17
C ARG A 38 15.96 21.19 16.62
N GLU A 39 14.88 20.56 16.15
CA GLU A 39 14.61 19.16 16.46
C GLU A 39 15.68 18.23 15.88
N LEU A 40 16.21 18.56 14.68
CA LEU A 40 17.30 17.80 14.06
C LEU A 40 18.59 17.87 14.91
N GLU A 41 18.93 19.04 15.42
CA GLU A 41 20.09 19.21 16.29
C GLU A 41 19.94 18.43 17.60
N ALA A 42 18.83 18.61 18.29
CA ALA A 42 18.54 17.90 19.54
C ALA A 42 18.55 16.38 19.38
N LEU A 43 17.95 15.89 18.28
CA LEU A 43 17.92 14.45 18.00
C LEU A 43 19.32 13.91 17.68
N ARG A 44 20.17 14.70 17.01
CA ARG A 44 21.56 14.33 16.74
C ARG A 44 22.38 14.21 18.05
N GLU A 45 22.21 15.17 18.95
CA GLU A 45 22.87 15.11 20.28
C GLU A 45 22.44 13.85 21.04
N GLU A 46 21.16 13.52 21.02
CA GLU A 46 20.63 12.31 21.65
C GLU A 46 21.21 11.03 21.00
N ILE A 47 21.20 10.94 19.66
CA ILE A 47 21.72 9.77 18.92
C ILE A 47 23.24 9.61 19.14
N ALA A 48 24.00 10.70 19.23
CA ALA A 48 25.45 10.68 19.43
C ALA A 48 25.84 10.04 20.79
N ALA A 49 24.97 10.06 21.77
CA ALA A 49 25.20 9.43 23.08
C ALA A 49 25.15 7.88 23.04
N TYR A 50 24.64 7.30 21.94
CA TYR A 50 24.54 5.85 21.81
C TYR A 50 25.73 5.27 21.04
N PRO A 51 26.33 4.15 21.49
CA PRO A 51 27.54 3.56 20.90
C PRO A 51 27.26 2.72 19.64
N TYR A 52 26.05 2.73 19.10
CA TYR A 52 25.65 1.89 17.97
C TYR A 52 25.93 2.56 16.63
N ASP A 53 26.53 1.81 15.69
CA ASP A 53 26.77 2.27 14.31
C ASP A 53 25.62 1.98 13.34
N HIS A 54 24.79 0.99 13.64
CA HIS A 54 23.65 0.58 12.84
C HIS A 54 22.35 0.88 13.58
N TRP A 55 21.37 1.44 12.88
CA TRP A 55 20.07 1.81 13.43
C TRP A 55 18.95 1.39 12.51
N LYS A 56 17.85 0.88 13.05
CA LYS A 56 16.57 0.72 12.33
C LYS A 56 15.79 2.03 12.42
N LEU A 57 15.26 2.50 11.29
CA LEU A 57 14.36 3.65 11.26
C LEU A 57 13.01 3.20 10.73
N PHE A 58 11.97 3.38 11.53
CA PHE A 58 10.58 3.12 11.14
C PHE A 58 9.67 4.21 11.69
N THR A 59 8.90 4.88 10.82
CA THR A 59 7.93 5.91 11.20
C THR A 59 6.66 5.80 10.37
N GLU A 60 5.54 6.19 10.96
CA GLU A 60 4.29 6.41 10.23
C GLU A 60 4.21 7.85 9.70
N ASP A 61 4.80 8.80 10.42
CA ASP A 61 4.88 10.22 10.01
C ASP A 61 6.05 10.46 9.04
N HIS A 62 5.74 10.93 7.83
CA HIS A 62 6.73 11.20 6.79
C HIS A 62 7.70 12.33 7.15
N SER A 63 7.25 13.31 7.92
CA SER A 63 8.12 14.42 8.35
C SER A 63 9.10 13.98 9.44
N LEU A 64 8.66 13.14 10.36
CA LEU A 64 9.52 12.49 11.36
C LEU A 64 10.48 11.49 10.72
N PHE A 65 10.09 10.85 9.61
CA PHE A 65 10.99 10.02 8.82
C PHE A 65 12.20 10.82 8.34
N VAL A 66 11.97 11.99 7.73
CA VAL A 66 13.06 12.86 7.24
C VAL A 66 13.94 13.32 8.40
N LEU A 67 13.34 13.71 9.52
CA LEU A 67 14.05 14.12 10.72
C LEU A 67 15.00 13.03 11.23
N GLY A 68 14.47 11.83 11.46
CA GLY A 68 15.23 10.68 11.95
C GLY A 68 16.31 10.22 10.99
N LEU A 69 16.00 10.18 9.69
CA LEU A 69 16.98 9.82 8.65
C LEU A 69 18.18 10.76 8.65
N LEU A 70 17.93 12.08 8.61
CA LEU A 70 19.02 13.06 8.55
C LEU A 70 19.83 13.08 9.85
N ALA A 71 19.18 12.93 11.01
CA ALA A 71 19.88 12.86 12.29
C ALA A 71 20.86 11.67 12.33
N LEU A 72 20.40 10.48 11.94
CA LEU A 72 21.24 9.28 11.88
C LEU A 72 22.40 9.43 10.89
N LEU A 73 22.12 9.90 9.68
CA LEU A 73 23.14 10.06 8.64
C LEU A 73 24.20 11.11 9.00
N GLN A 74 23.80 12.23 9.62
CA GLN A 74 24.72 13.27 10.08
C GLN A 74 25.55 12.83 11.31
N CYS A 75 25.08 11.86 12.09
CA CYS A 75 25.87 11.17 13.11
C CYS A 75 26.76 10.04 12.54
N GLY A 76 26.85 9.90 11.20
CA GLY A 76 27.65 8.88 10.54
C GLY A 76 27.13 7.44 10.68
N LYS A 77 25.86 7.28 11.12
CA LYS A 77 25.24 5.96 11.34
C LYS A 77 24.78 5.32 10.02
N THR A 78 24.68 4.00 10.02
CA THR A 78 24.07 3.21 8.93
C THR A 78 22.59 2.97 9.26
N VAL A 79 21.71 3.34 8.35
CA VAL A 79 20.26 3.29 8.54
C VAL A 79 19.68 2.08 7.82
N HIS A 80 19.04 1.21 8.58
CA HIS A 80 18.24 0.08 8.08
C HIS A 80 16.77 0.50 7.99
N LEU A 81 16.19 0.36 6.80
CA LEU A 81 14.79 0.64 6.53
C LEU A 81 14.01 -0.68 6.43
N PRO A 82 13.33 -1.09 7.51
CA PRO A 82 12.55 -2.32 7.52
C PRO A 82 11.27 -2.18 6.69
N ASN A 83 10.78 -3.29 6.15
CA ASN A 83 9.56 -3.31 5.32
C ASN A 83 8.25 -3.11 6.09
N SER A 84 8.26 -3.43 7.38
CA SER A 84 7.10 -3.34 8.28
C SER A 84 7.56 -2.90 9.66
N ALA A 85 6.60 -2.48 10.49
CA ALA A 85 6.88 -2.20 11.89
C ALA A 85 7.56 -3.41 12.54
N PRO A 86 8.68 -3.22 13.24
CA PRO A 86 9.30 -4.29 14.00
C PRO A 86 8.36 -4.68 15.13
N HIS A 87 7.70 -5.83 15.00
CA HIS A 87 6.96 -6.43 16.13
C HIS A 87 7.97 -7.22 16.97
N GLY A 88 7.98 -7.01 18.27
CA GLY A 88 8.67 -7.89 19.22
C GLY A 88 8.13 -9.32 19.01
N ASP A 89 9.01 -10.31 18.83
CA ASP A 89 8.74 -11.75 18.75
C ASP A 89 8.47 -12.44 17.42
N GLN A 90 8.76 -11.89 16.28
CA GLN A 90 8.76 -12.72 15.07
C GLN A 90 10.14 -12.79 14.41
N GLY A 91 10.98 -13.71 14.90
CA GLY A 91 11.95 -14.48 14.09
C GLY A 91 13.01 -13.75 13.27
N SER A 92 13.29 -12.46 13.47
CA SER A 92 14.50 -11.83 12.97
C SER A 92 15.46 -11.58 14.13
N ASP A 93 16.50 -12.34 14.14
CA ASP A 93 17.53 -12.52 15.16
C ASP A 93 18.42 -11.31 15.44
N ASP A 94 17.94 -10.08 15.21
CA ASP A 94 18.77 -8.89 15.39
C ASP A 94 18.15 -7.87 16.36
N THR A 95 18.01 -8.30 17.62
CA THR A 95 17.68 -7.42 18.76
C THR A 95 18.82 -6.46 19.10
N THR A 96 19.97 -6.60 18.49
CA THR A 96 21.17 -5.79 18.76
C THR A 96 21.15 -4.42 18.06
N VAL A 97 20.33 -4.23 17.02
CA VAL A 97 20.25 -2.97 16.26
C VAL A 97 19.11 -2.11 16.83
N PRO A 98 19.41 -0.95 17.44
CA PRO A 98 18.41 -0.08 18.06
C PRO A 98 17.42 0.47 17.05
N LEU A 99 16.19 0.70 17.50
CA LEU A 99 15.09 1.24 16.71
C LEU A 99 14.87 2.73 17.04
N LEU A 100 14.83 3.56 16.00
CA LEU A 100 14.35 4.94 16.03
C LEU A 100 12.94 4.96 15.42
N SER A 101 11.91 5.32 16.20
CA SER A 101 10.52 5.25 15.75
C SER A 101 9.62 6.29 16.41
N ASP A 102 8.55 6.68 15.72
CA ASP A 102 7.45 7.52 16.25
C ASP A 102 6.36 6.69 16.93
N SER A 103 6.37 5.38 16.77
CA SER A 103 5.39 4.43 17.30
C SER A 103 6.06 3.19 17.90
N GLY A 104 5.39 2.56 18.87
CA GLY A 104 5.82 1.31 19.51
C GLY A 104 6.58 1.47 20.83
N GLU A 105 6.44 0.46 21.69
CA GLU A 105 7.05 0.42 23.04
C GLU A 105 8.54 0.06 23.00
N ASN A 106 9.03 -0.49 21.88
CA ASN A 106 10.40 -1.03 21.74
C ASN A 106 11.38 -0.06 21.07
N ALA A 107 11.03 1.23 20.91
CA ALA A 107 11.95 2.21 20.35
C ALA A 107 13.06 2.55 21.36
N ALA A 108 14.32 2.46 20.95
CA ALA A 108 15.47 2.93 21.74
C ALA A 108 15.43 4.46 21.91
N VAL A 109 15.01 5.15 20.84
CA VAL A 109 14.73 6.59 20.85
C VAL A 109 13.37 6.83 20.18
N ARG A 110 12.52 7.59 20.87
CA ARG A 110 11.19 7.93 20.36
C ARG A 110 11.21 9.24 19.59
N LEU A 111 10.82 9.19 18.31
CA LEU A 111 10.69 10.36 17.46
C LEU A 111 9.39 11.13 17.76
N CYS A 112 9.54 12.42 18.05
CA CYS A 112 8.42 13.35 18.15
C CYS A 112 8.91 14.79 18.01
N TYR A 113 8.02 15.69 17.61
CA TYR A 113 8.32 17.13 17.71
C TYR A 113 8.10 17.61 19.15
N SER A 114 9.21 17.87 19.87
CA SER A 114 9.18 18.24 21.28
C SER A 114 8.57 19.62 21.53
N LYS A 115 7.87 19.79 22.66
CA LYS A 115 7.41 21.10 23.12
C LYS A 115 8.54 21.94 23.72
N LYS A 116 9.61 21.29 24.19
CA LYS A 116 10.73 21.96 24.90
C LYS A 116 11.64 22.76 23.98
N HIS A 117 11.75 22.41 22.70
CA HIS A 117 12.68 23.04 21.76
C HIS A 117 12.04 24.24 20.99
N ALA A 118 11.01 24.84 21.52
CA ALA A 118 10.27 25.90 20.83
C ALA A 118 11.00 27.27 20.75
N SER A 119 12.08 27.50 21.49
CA SER A 119 12.63 28.85 21.75
C SER A 119 14.06 29.16 21.27
N ALA A 120 14.80 28.24 20.65
CA ALA A 120 16.17 28.52 20.18
C ALA A 120 16.17 29.15 18.77
N THR A 121 17.02 30.17 18.56
CA THR A 121 16.93 31.10 17.41
C THR A 121 18.14 31.06 16.47
N GLU A 122 19.04 30.08 16.50
CA GLU A 122 20.22 30.11 15.66
C GLU A 122 20.17 29.13 14.49
N SER A 123 20.47 29.66 13.30
CA SER A 123 20.74 28.88 12.08
C SER A 123 22.15 28.31 12.17
N ARG A 124 22.30 26.99 12.32
CA ARG A 124 23.60 26.31 12.34
C ARG A 124 23.79 25.48 11.08
N ASP A 125 25.06 25.33 10.70
CA ASP A 125 25.46 24.39 9.65
C ASP A 125 25.48 22.98 10.23
N PHE A 126 24.96 22.03 9.46
CA PHE A 126 24.94 20.63 9.83
C PHE A 126 26.14 19.87 9.27
N PRO A 127 26.61 18.80 9.94
CA PRO A 127 27.67 17.96 9.42
C PRO A 127 27.37 17.40 8.03
N ARG A 128 28.38 17.34 7.18
CA ARG A 128 28.27 16.73 5.86
C ARG A 128 28.11 15.22 5.98
N ILE A 129 27.24 14.65 5.14
CA ILE A 129 27.08 13.19 5.03
C ILE A 129 28.22 12.63 4.16
N ASP A 130 28.88 11.56 4.61
CA ASP A 130 29.95 10.90 3.85
C ASP A 130 29.37 10.22 2.60
N GLN A 131 29.79 10.68 1.45
CA GLN A 131 29.32 10.20 0.14
C GLN A 131 29.83 8.80 -0.22
N LYS A 132 30.97 8.38 0.36
CA LYS A 132 31.64 7.11 0.03
C LYS A 132 31.18 5.95 0.92
N LYS A 133 30.54 6.24 2.05
CA LYS A 133 30.02 5.23 2.98
C LYS A 133 28.66 4.71 2.51
N ILE A 134 28.43 3.40 2.70
CA ILE A 134 27.07 2.82 2.60
C ILE A 134 26.33 3.27 3.84
N ASN A 135 25.35 4.14 3.65
CA ASN A 135 24.64 4.76 4.77
C ASN A 135 23.21 4.26 4.90
N ILE A 136 22.64 3.65 3.85
CA ILE A 136 21.25 3.23 3.84
C ILE A 136 21.15 1.82 3.30
N ILE A 137 20.42 0.98 4.03
CA ILE A 137 20.13 -0.42 3.67
C ILE A 137 18.61 -0.59 3.63
N PHE A 138 18.08 -0.79 2.42
CA PHE A 138 16.66 -1.14 2.24
C PHE A 138 16.50 -2.64 2.40
N HIS A 139 15.47 -3.05 3.14
CA HIS A 139 15.07 -4.44 3.22
C HIS A 139 13.89 -4.68 2.28
N THR A 140 14.08 -5.51 1.26
CA THR A 140 13.03 -5.85 0.29
C THR A 140 12.51 -7.25 0.55
N SER A 141 11.20 -7.47 0.30
CA SER A 141 10.63 -8.82 0.34
C SER A 141 11.21 -9.61 -0.84
N GLY A 142 12.20 -10.47 -0.58
CA GLY A 142 12.73 -11.36 -1.60
C GLY A 142 11.65 -12.28 -2.18
N SER A 143 11.77 -12.66 -3.46
CA SER A 143 10.89 -13.64 -4.12
C SER A 143 10.87 -15.01 -3.40
N THR A 144 11.90 -15.31 -2.60
CA THR A 144 12.07 -16.51 -1.79
C THR A 144 11.44 -16.42 -0.39
N GLY A 145 10.82 -15.28 -0.03
CA GLY A 145 10.22 -15.03 1.28
C GLY A 145 11.18 -14.51 2.35
N LYS A 146 12.50 -14.59 2.15
CA LYS A 146 13.48 -13.98 3.06
C LYS A 146 13.77 -12.54 2.64
N PRO A 147 13.81 -11.57 3.59
CA PRO A 147 14.17 -10.19 3.26
C PRO A 147 15.57 -10.11 2.65
N LYS A 148 15.69 -9.38 1.54
CA LYS A 148 16.98 -9.08 0.89
C LYS A 148 17.41 -7.67 1.28
N ALA A 149 18.64 -7.53 1.77
CA ALA A 149 19.26 -6.24 2.06
C ALA A 149 19.81 -5.62 0.77
N VAL A 150 19.42 -4.38 0.48
CA VAL A 150 19.89 -3.62 -0.69
C VAL A 150 20.60 -2.36 -0.18
N PRO A 151 21.94 -2.37 -0.14
CA PRO A 151 22.72 -1.22 0.31
C PRO A 151 22.78 -0.16 -0.80
N LYS A 152 22.65 1.12 -0.40
CA LYS A 152 22.78 2.29 -1.27
C LYS A 152 23.80 3.29 -0.71
N LEU A 153 24.57 3.89 -1.61
CA LEU A 153 25.36 5.08 -1.31
C LEU A 153 24.43 6.31 -1.37
N PHE A 154 24.57 7.22 -0.43
CA PHE A 154 23.70 8.39 -0.41
C PHE A 154 23.88 9.30 -1.64
N VAL A 155 25.09 9.35 -2.22
CA VAL A 155 25.35 10.08 -3.47
C VAL A 155 24.50 9.57 -4.65
N GLN A 156 24.23 8.27 -4.72
CA GLN A 156 23.38 7.68 -5.78
C GLN A 156 21.94 8.19 -5.64
N ILE A 157 21.45 8.26 -4.40
CA ILE A 157 20.13 8.78 -4.06
C ILE A 157 20.05 10.27 -4.42
N GLU A 158 21.05 11.07 -4.06
CA GLU A 158 21.05 12.49 -4.37
C GLU A 158 21.11 12.77 -5.88
N ASN A 159 21.82 11.95 -6.66
CA ASN A 159 21.83 12.07 -8.12
C ASN A 159 20.44 11.79 -8.70
N GLU A 160 19.73 10.79 -8.17
CA GLU A 160 18.36 10.50 -8.58
C GLU A 160 17.41 11.65 -8.21
N LEU A 161 17.51 12.19 -6.99
CA LEU A 161 16.73 13.35 -6.56
C LEU A 161 16.94 14.59 -7.44
N LYS A 162 18.18 14.85 -7.88
CA LYS A 162 18.50 15.94 -8.81
C LYS A 162 17.82 15.75 -10.17
N ASN A 163 17.81 14.52 -10.69
CA ASN A 163 17.13 14.21 -11.95
C ASN A 163 15.61 14.34 -11.83
N LEU A 164 15.02 13.85 -10.75
CA LEU A 164 13.60 14.02 -10.47
C LEU A 164 13.21 15.50 -10.29
N ALA A 165 14.08 16.28 -9.63
CA ALA A 165 13.89 17.72 -9.45
C ALA A 165 13.97 18.49 -10.77
N ALA A 166 14.81 18.07 -11.70
CA ALA A 166 14.90 18.67 -13.03
C ALA A 166 13.61 18.44 -13.84
N LEU A 167 12.98 17.27 -13.71
CA LEU A 167 11.74 16.93 -14.41
C LEU A 167 10.49 17.59 -13.79
N TRP A 168 10.35 17.50 -12.47
CA TRP A 168 9.08 17.81 -11.80
C TRP A 168 9.21 18.81 -10.65
N GLY A 169 10.37 19.41 -10.46
CA GLY A 169 10.63 20.31 -9.34
C GLY A 169 9.70 21.53 -9.29
N ASN A 170 9.25 22.05 -10.44
CA ASN A 170 8.32 23.17 -10.48
C ASN A 170 6.94 22.80 -9.94
N ASP A 171 6.47 21.57 -10.20
CA ASP A 171 5.19 21.10 -9.68
C ASP A 171 5.27 20.89 -8.16
N TYR A 172 6.36 20.26 -7.68
CA TYR A 172 6.58 20.05 -6.25
C TYR A 172 6.58 21.36 -5.45
N ARG A 173 7.31 22.40 -5.91
CA ARG A 173 7.40 23.68 -5.19
C ARG A 173 6.08 24.41 -5.00
N ARG A 174 5.06 24.05 -5.77
CA ARG A 174 3.74 24.71 -5.74
C ARG A 174 2.66 23.86 -5.07
N ALA A 175 3.03 22.71 -4.49
CA ALA A 175 2.08 21.74 -4.00
C ALA A 175 2.45 21.20 -2.63
N THR A 176 1.45 20.79 -1.86
CA THR A 176 1.63 19.89 -0.72
C THR A 176 1.67 18.45 -1.20
N VAL A 177 2.60 17.65 -0.69
CA VAL A 177 2.75 16.25 -1.09
C VAL A 177 1.96 15.35 -0.16
N PHE A 178 0.98 14.67 -0.72
CA PHE A 178 0.18 13.63 -0.07
C PHE A 178 0.59 12.25 -0.57
N SER A 179 0.52 11.25 0.30
CA SER A 179 0.98 9.90 -0.01
C SER A 179 0.02 8.82 0.43
N THR A 180 -0.04 7.73 -0.35
CA THR A 180 -0.66 6.46 0.02
C THR A 180 0.39 5.36 0.24
N VAL A 181 1.68 5.69 0.08
CA VAL A 181 2.81 4.77 0.22
C VAL A 181 3.72 5.18 1.37
N SER A 182 4.44 4.22 1.93
CA SER A 182 5.33 4.44 3.06
C SER A 182 6.70 5.00 2.62
N PRO A 183 7.33 5.90 3.40
CA PRO A 183 8.67 6.40 3.13
C PRO A 183 9.77 5.34 3.38
N GLN A 184 9.47 4.20 4.01
CA GLN A 184 10.41 3.09 4.17
C GLN A 184 10.74 2.36 2.86
N HIS A 185 9.89 2.51 1.83
CA HIS A 185 10.13 1.91 0.52
C HIS A 185 10.80 2.89 -0.42
N TYR A 186 11.71 2.40 -1.26
CA TYR A 186 12.56 3.25 -2.12
C TYR A 186 11.79 4.30 -2.92
N TYR A 187 10.66 3.92 -3.51
CA TYR A 187 9.79 4.86 -4.22
C TYR A 187 9.20 5.93 -3.29
N GLY A 188 8.60 5.53 -2.17
CA GLY A 188 8.08 6.46 -1.17
C GLY A 188 9.18 7.32 -0.56
N PHE A 189 10.32 6.73 -0.25
CA PHE A 189 11.52 7.40 0.24
C PHE A 189 11.92 8.60 -0.63
N LEU A 190 11.95 8.40 -1.96
CA LEU A 190 12.28 9.48 -2.89
C LEU A 190 11.12 10.48 -3.03
N PHE A 191 9.93 10.02 -3.40
CA PHE A 191 8.84 10.88 -3.88
C PHE A 191 8.02 11.52 -2.76
N THR A 192 7.94 10.90 -1.56
CA THR A 192 7.12 11.42 -0.46
C THR A 192 7.92 12.11 0.63
N ALA A 193 9.21 11.79 0.75
CA ALA A 193 10.05 12.31 1.82
C ALA A 193 11.18 13.22 1.30
N LEU A 194 12.12 12.68 0.52
CA LEU A 194 13.34 13.42 0.20
C LEU A 194 13.17 14.46 -0.91
N LEU A 195 12.45 14.14 -1.99
CA LEU A 195 12.24 15.09 -3.08
C LEU A 195 11.48 16.34 -2.63
N PRO A 196 10.33 16.22 -1.91
CA PRO A 196 9.66 17.39 -1.37
C PRO A 196 10.55 18.17 -0.39
N PHE A 197 11.29 17.49 0.49
CA PHE A 197 12.22 18.14 1.38
C PHE A 197 13.28 18.98 0.63
N CYS A 198 13.96 18.39 -0.36
CA CYS A 198 14.98 19.07 -1.17
C CYS A 198 14.40 20.28 -1.93
N LEU A 199 13.14 20.24 -2.32
CA LEU A 199 12.48 21.28 -3.10
C LEU A 199 11.71 22.30 -2.23
N GLY A 200 11.53 22.03 -0.93
CA GLY A 200 10.75 22.85 -0.01
C GLY A 200 9.25 22.74 -0.22
N ALA A 201 8.78 21.61 -0.71
CA ALA A 201 7.37 21.32 -0.77
C ALA A 201 6.89 20.81 0.61
N PRO A 202 5.77 21.32 1.15
CA PRO A 202 5.21 20.79 2.39
C PRO A 202 4.83 19.32 2.26
N ILE A 203 5.07 18.54 3.31
CA ILE A 203 4.79 17.11 3.39
C ILE A 203 3.57 16.88 4.27
N ALA A 204 2.54 16.20 3.76
CA ALA A 204 1.46 15.69 4.59
C ALA A 204 2.01 14.54 5.46
N PRO A 205 1.89 14.59 6.80
CA PRO A 205 2.63 13.70 7.68
C PRO A 205 2.19 12.25 7.58
N LEU A 206 0.89 12.00 7.40
CA LEU A 206 0.33 10.67 7.44
C LEU A 206 -0.06 10.13 6.06
N LYS A 207 0.13 8.83 5.92
CA LYS A 207 -0.30 8.08 4.74
C LYS A 207 -1.81 8.02 4.65
N ILE A 208 -2.36 8.33 3.46
CA ILE A 208 -3.77 8.09 3.12
C ILE A 208 -3.97 6.57 2.96
N GLN A 209 -4.82 6.00 3.79
CA GLN A 209 -5.07 4.55 3.79
C GLN A 209 -6.24 4.14 2.90
N TYR A 210 -7.26 4.99 2.81
CA TYR A 210 -8.51 4.71 2.11
C TYR A 210 -8.86 5.83 1.12
N PRO A 211 -9.47 5.51 -0.03
CA PRO A 211 -9.86 6.50 -1.04
C PRO A 211 -10.73 7.64 -0.50
N GLU A 212 -11.62 7.36 0.43
CA GLU A 212 -12.55 8.34 1.02
C GLU A 212 -11.84 9.45 1.79
N ALA A 213 -10.63 9.19 2.29
CA ALA A 213 -9.83 10.20 2.97
C ALA A 213 -9.38 11.34 2.04
N LEU A 214 -9.37 11.11 0.72
CA LEU A 214 -9.13 12.16 -0.28
C LEU A 214 -10.21 13.24 -0.23
N ASN A 215 -11.45 12.90 0.15
CA ASN A 215 -12.57 13.86 0.26
C ASN A 215 -12.32 14.95 1.31
N ASN A 216 -11.39 14.71 2.25
CA ASN A 216 -11.04 15.65 3.31
C ASN A 216 -9.91 16.61 2.91
N ILE A 217 -9.33 16.46 1.72
CA ILE A 217 -8.33 17.38 1.21
C ILE A 217 -9.05 18.62 0.69
N GLY A 218 -8.82 19.75 1.35
CA GLY A 218 -9.37 21.03 0.94
C GLY A 218 -8.84 21.51 -0.41
N LYS A 219 -9.38 22.62 -0.92
CA LYS A 219 -8.94 23.23 -2.19
C LYS A 219 -7.51 23.75 -2.05
N GLN A 220 -6.55 23.01 -2.58
CA GLN A 220 -5.13 23.35 -2.61
C GLN A 220 -4.41 22.59 -3.73
N ASN A 221 -3.27 23.10 -4.15
CA ASN A 221 -2.40 22.36 -5.05
C ASN A 221 -1.78 21.16 -4.33
N ILE A 222 -1.96 19.97 -4.86
CA ILE A 222 -1.38 18.75 -4.31
C ILE A 222 -0.60 17.96 -5.35
N ILE A 223 0.36 17.20 -4.88
CA ILE A 223 0.94 16.06 -5.55
C ILE A 223 0.50 14.82 -4.78
N LEU A 224 -0.04 13.84 -5.49
CA LEU A 224 -0.42 12.55 -4.91
C LEU A 224 0.60 11.48 -5.31
N VAL A 225 1.29 10.91 -4.33
CA VAL A 225 2.22 9.79 -4.53
C VAL A 225 1.51 8.51 -4.10
N THR A 226 1.26 7.61 -5.04
CA THR A 226 0.38 6.47 -4.81
C THR A 226 0.89 5.17 -5.44
N SER A 227 0.08 4.13 -5.41
CA SER A 227 0.39 2.81 -5.97
C SER A 227 -0.78 2.30 -6.83
N PRO A 228 -0.54 1.36 -7.75
CA PRO A 228 -1.60 0.72 -8.52
C PRO A 228 -2.69 0.09 -7.65
N ALA A 229 -2.32 -0.44 -6.48
CA ALA A 229 -3.27 -1.03 -5.55
C ALA A 229 -4.26 -0.02 -4.97
N PHE A 230 -3.84 1.21 -4.73
CA PHE A 230 -4.74 2.28 -4.29
C PHE A 230 -5.60 2.81 -5.44
N LEU A 231 -4.99 3.02 -6.63
CA LEU A 231 -5.70 3.52 -7.81
C LEU A 231 -6.81 2.57 -8.28
N LYS A 232 -6.58 1.25 -8.23
CA LYS A 232 -7.61 0.24 -8.53
C LYS A 232 -8.84 0.39 -7.62
N ARG A 233 -8.66 0.70 -6.33
CA ARG A 233 -9.76 0.91 -5.38
C ARG A 233 -10.48 2.23 -5.65
N LEU A 234 -9.76 3.27 -6.00
CA LEU A 234 -10.32 4.60 -6.27
C LEU A 234 -11.36 4.58 -7.40
N GLY A 235 -11.10 3.83 -8.47
CA GLY A 235 -12.00 3.74 -9.62
C GLY A 235 -13.25 2.87 -9.41
N ASN A 236 -13.29 2.10 -8.31
CA ASN A 236 -14.38 1.17 -8.01
C ASN A 236 -15.30 1.64 -6.87
N ASP A 237 -15.03 2.82 -6.31
CA ASP A 237 -15.70 3.31 -5.10
C ASP A 237 -16.57 4.54 -5.42
N ASP A 238 -17.88 4.32 -5.45
CA ASP A 238 -18.88 5.40 -5.64
C ASP A 238 -18.91 6.39 -4.46
N SER A 239 -18.25 6.09 -3.34
CA SER A 239 -18.15 6.97 -2.17
C SER A 239 -17.09 8.06 -2.32
N THR A 240 -16.18 7.92 -3.28
CA THR A 240 -15.17 8.95 -3.57
C THR A 240 -15.79 10.06 -4.40
N ARG A 241 -15.84 11.26 -3.82
CA ARG A 241 -16.21 12.46 -4.56
C ARG A 241 -15.01 12.96 -5.36
N PRO A 242 -15.23 13.61 -6.53
CA PRO A 242 -14.14 14.31 -7.20
C PRO A 242 -13.44 15.25 -6.21
N LEU A 243 -12.12 15.29 -6.28
CA LEU A 243 -11.35 16.24 -5.48
C LEU A 243 -11.82 17.69 -5.78
N ALA A 244 -11.81 18.55 -4.77
CA ALA A 244 -12.17 19.96 -4.94
C ALA A 244 -11.29 20.68 -5.99
N GLN A 245 -10.11 20.14 -6.24
CA GLN A 245 -9.18 20.56 -7.27
C GLN A 245 -8.36 19.34 -7.73
N PRO A 246 -8.19 19.09 -9.06
CA PRO A 246 -7.32 18.04 -9.55
C PRO A 246 -5.88 18.19 -9.04
N PRO A 247 -5.20 17.09 -8.69
CA PRO A 247 -3.77 17.11 -8.35
C PRO A 247 -2.94 17.69 -9.51
N LEU A 248 -1.89 18.44 -9.20
CA LEU A 248 -0.92 18.88 -10.21
C LEU A 248 -0.22 17.69 -10.86
N LYS A 249 0.06 16.65 -10.07
CA LYS A 249 0.65 15.39 -10.52
C LYS A 249 0.15 14.24 -9.66
N VAL A 250 -0.03 13.09 -10.30
CA VAL A 250 -0.26 11.81 -9.61
C VAL A 250 0.85 10.85 -10.05
N PHE A 251 1.65 10.41 -9.12
CA PHE A 251 2.70 9.42 -9.36
C PHE A 251 2.25 8.04 -8.90
N SER A 252 2.56 7.00 -9.68
CA SER A 252 2.27 5.61 -9.35
C SER A 252 3.48 4.72 -9.60
N SER A 253 3.81 3.83 -8.67
CA SER A 253 4.88 2.84 -8.81
C SER A 253 4.65 1.63 -7.91
N GLY A 254 5.57 0.65 -7.99
CA GLY A 254 5.56 -0.55 -7.14
C GLY A 254 4.71 -1.69 -7.67
N GLY A 255 4.13 -1.58 -8.86
CA GLY A 255 3.36 -2.63 -9.51
C GLY A 255 2.79 -2.19 -10.85
N PHE A 256 2.17 -3.13 -11.53
CA PHE A 256 1.51 -2.87 -12.81
C PHE A 256 0.15 -2.18 -12.61
N LEU A 257 -0.09 -1.09 -13.34
CA LEU A 257 -1.37 -0.40 -13.40
C LEU A 257 -2.10 -0.81 -14.69
N PRO A 258 -3.21 -1.59 -14.60
CA PRO A 258 -4.01 -1.94 -15.76
C PRO A 258 -4.59 -0.69 -16.43
N GLU A 259 -4.66 -0.69 -17.77
CA GLU A 259 -5.19 0.43 -18.56
C GLU A 259 -6.60 0.84 -18.11
N TYR A 260 -7.48 -0.15 -17.86
CA TYR A 260 -8.81 0.10 -17.33
C TYR A 260 -8.77 0.90 -16.03
N SER A 261 -7.90 0.49 -15.08
CA SER A 261 -7.77 1.18 -13.79
C SER A 261 -7.17 2.58 -13.94
N ALA A 262 -6.26 2.77 -14.90
CA ALA A 262 -5.71 4.08 -15.21
C ALA A 262 -6.79 5.03 -15.74
N VAL A 263 -7.66 4.55 -16.65
CA VAL A 263 -8.80 5.32 -17.18
C VAL A 263 -9.75 5.74 -16.06
N GLN A 264 -10.14 4.80 -15.19
CA GLN A 264 -11.03 5.08 -14.05
C GLN A 264 -10.40 6.08 -13.07
N SER A 265 -9.12 5.88 -12.73
CA SER A 265 -8.40 6.78 -11.82
C SER A 265 -8.26 8.19 -12.39
N ARG A 266 -7.96 8.31 -13.70
CA ARG A 266 -7.94 9.61 -14.38
C ARG A 266 -9.29 10.31 -14.29
N SER A 267 -10.39 9.59 -14.53
CA SER A 267 -11.75 10.15 -14.40
C SER A 267 -12.05 10.65 -12.99
N SER A 268 -11.62 9.91 -11.96
CA SER A 268 -11.85 10.28 -10.56
C SER A 268 -10.96 11.42 -10.08
N LEU A 269 -9.70 11.49 -10.54
CA LEU A 269 -8.70 12.47 -10.10
C LEU A 269 -8.63 13.72 -10.99
N GLY A 270 -9.15 13.66 -12.21
CA GLY A 270 -9.12 14.77 -13.18
C GLY A 270 -7.74 15.05 -13.79
N THR A 271 -6.78 14.11 -13.68
CA THR A 271 -5.43 14.28 -14.21
C THR A 271 -4.80 12.93 -14.60
N ASP A 272 -3.79 12.98 -15.48
CA ASP A 272 -3.04 11.79 -15.90
C ASP A 272 -2.20 11.20 -14.76
N ILE A 273 -1.95 9.89 -14.85
CA ILE A 273 -1.12 9.17 -13.92
C ILE A 273 0.32 9.09 -14.48
N TYR A 274 1.29 9.53 -13.72
CA TYR A 274 2.71 9.38 -14.03
C TYR A 274 3.20 8.06 -13.43
N GLU A 275 3.33 7.03 -14.25
CA GLU A 275 3.88 5.76 -13.81
C GLU A 275 5.40 5.83 -13.79
N VAL A 276 6.01 5.36 -12.69
CA VAL A 276 7.46 5.28 -12.49
C VAL A 276 7.87 3.82 -12.44
N TYR A 277 8.78 3.45 -13.34
CA TYR A 277 9.35 2.12 -13.44
C TYR A 277 10.75 2.09 -12.87
N GLY A 278 11.04 1.10 -12.04
CA GLY A 278 12.32 0.88 -11.38
C GLY A 278 12.22 -0.13 -10.25
N SER A 279 13.32 -0.34 -9.57
CA SER A 279 13.42 -1.22 -8.39
C SER A 279 14.29 -0.58 -7.32
N THR A 280 14.31 -1.17 -6.12
CA THR A 280 15.23 -0.72 -5.07
C THR A 280 16.68 -0.90 -5.51
N GLU A 281 17.00 -1.93 -6.27
CA GLU A 281 18.33 -2.24 -6.77
C GLU A 281 18.80 -1.22 -7.81
N THR A 282 17.96 -0.91 -8.80
CA THR A 282 18.33 -0.07 -9.96
C THR A 282 18.13 1.41 -9.72
N GLY A 283 17.26 1.81 -8.78
CA GLY A 283 16.67 3.13 -8.78
C GLY A 283 15.59 3.24 -9.85
N GLY A 284 15.11 4.46 -10.11
CA GLY A 284 14.18 4.75 -11.21
C GLY A 284 14.85 4.52 -12.56
N ILE A 285 14.18 3.82 -13.45
CA ILE A 285 14.68 3.52 -14.80
C ILE A 285 14.00 4.44 -15.82
N ALA A 286 12.66 4.49 -15.78
CA ALA A 286 11.87 5.20 -16.78
C ALA A 286 10.52 5.65 -16.21
N TRP A 287 9.83 6.49 -16.96
CA TRP A 287 8.47 6.94 -16.64
C TRP A 287 7.61 6.99 -17.90
N ARG A 288 6.29 7.00 -17.70
CA ARG A 288 5.30 7.25 -18.74
C ARG A 288 4.07 7.93 -18.16
N THR A 289 3.21 8.52 -19.00
CA THR A 289 1.87 8.96 -18.62
C THR A 289 0.84 7.89 -18.99
N SER A 290 -0.18 7.72 -18.17
CA SER A 290 -1.26 6.74 -18.35
C SER A 290 -2.61 7.42 -18.03
N PRO A 291 -3.71 7.07 -18.68
CA PRO A 291 -3.87 6.04 -19.71
C PRO A 291 -3.39 6.47 -21.11
N GLY A 292 -3.32 5.48 -22.01
CA GLY A 292 -3.13 5.69 -23.45
C GLY A 292 -1.68 5.67 -23.93
N ASN A 293 -0.71 5.86 -23.06
CA ASN A 293 0.71 5.78 -23.41
C ASN A 293 1.33 4.46 -22.96
N HIS A 294 1.80 3.66 -23.89
CA HIS A 294 2.46 2.38 -23.64
C HIS A 294 3.99 2.43 -23.74
N THR A 295 4.52 3.61 -24.01
CA THR A 295 5.96 3.83 -24.24
C THR A 295 6.61 4.43 -23.00
N TRP A 296 7.71 3.82 -22.57
CA TRP A 296 8.50 4.25 -21.43
C TRP A 296 9.66 5.14 -21.86
N THR A 297 9.83 6.28 -21.19
CA THR A 297 10.92 7.24 -21.41
C THR A 297 11.94 7.07 -20.27
N PRO A 298 13.18 6.70 -20.53
CA PRO A 298 14.22 6.64 -19.51
C PRO A 298 14.43 7.98 -18.79
N PHE A 299 14.77 7.91 -17.52
CA PHE A 299 15.16 9.11 -16.77
C PHE A 299 16.47 9.70 -17.32
N PRO A 300 16.70 11.02 -17.15
CA PRO A 300 17.94 11.66 -17.57
C PRO A 300 19.18 10.92 -17.06
N GLY A 301 20.14 10.66 -17.95
CA GLY A 301 21.37 9.93 -17.62
C GLY A 301 21.24 8.40 -17.60
N ILE A 302 20.04 7.84 -17.73
CA ILE A 302 19.83 6.40 -17.89
C ILE A 302 19.95 6.04 -19.37
N LYS A 303 20.81 5.06 -19.68
CA LYS A 303 20.92 4.46 -21.01
C LYS A 303 20.34 3.07 -20.98
N VAL A 304 19.53 2.74 -21.96
CA VAL A 304 18.86 1.45 -22.10
C VAL A 304 19.22 0.82 -23.44
N LYS A 305 19.33 -0.50 -23.45
CA LYS A 305 19.46 -1.31 -24.67
C LYS A 305 18.88 -2.71 -24.43
N SER A 306 18.63 -3.44 -25.48
CA SER A 306 18.37 -4.87 -25.33
C SER A 306 19.68 -5.63 -25.22
N ALA A 307 19.82 -6.54 -24.23
CA ALA A 307 21.03 -7.33 -24.02
C ALA A 307 21.15 -8.46 -25.06
N ASP A 308 20.03 -9.09 -25.39
CA ASP A 308 19.95 -10.32 -26.20
C ASP A 308 18.72 -10.28 -27.16
N GLY A 309 18.25 -9.08 -27.50
CA GLY A 309 17.02 -8.88 -28.27
C GLY A 309 15.75 -8.99 -27.42
N ILE A 310 15.85 -9.30 -26.13
CA ILE A 310 14.71 -9.58 -25.24
C ILE A 310 14.82 -8.81 -23.93
N HIS A 311 15.94 -8.97 -23.21
CA HIS A 311 16.10 -8.46 -21.84
C HIS A 311 16.63 -7.02 -21.83
N LEU A 312 16.17 -6.25 -20.85
CA LEU A 312 16.64 -4.89 -20.63
C LEU A 312 18.03 -4.89 -20.01
N ALA A 313 18.97 -4.24 -20.68
CA ALA A 313 20.24 -3.83 -20.10
C ALA A 313 20.24 -2.32 -19.91
N LEU A 314 20.62 -1.87 -18.72
CA LEU A 314 20.69 -0.45 -18.38
C LEU A 314 22.05 -0.06 -17.81
N SER A 315 22.47 1.16 -18.14
CA SER A 315 23.56 1.88 -17.47
C SER A 315 22.95 3.09 -16.76
N SER A 316 23.24 3.26 -15.48
CA SER A 316 22.56 4.24 -14.63
C SER A 316 23.54 4.89 -13.66
N PRO A 317 23.46 6.23 -13.43
CA PRO A 317 24.24 6.92 -12.40
C PRO A 317 23.79 6.55 -10.97
N TYR A 318 22.75 5.72 -10.83
CA TYR A 318 22.23 5.23 -9.55
C TYR A 318 22.76 3.84 -9.18
N LEU A 319 23.56 3.23 -10.08
CA LEU A 319 24.27 1.98 -9.84
C LEU A 319 25.72 2.26 -9.41
N ARG A 320 26.35 1.26 -8.77
CA ARG A 320 27.76 1.37 -8.38
C ARG A 320 28.70 1.32 -9.58
N GLU A 321 28.32 0.50 -10.56
CA GLU A 321 29.09 0.30 -11.77
C GLU A 321 28.43 1.05 -12.92
N SER A 322 29.24 1.72 -13.74
CA SER A 322 28.77 2.42 -14.94
C SER A 322 28.52 1.47 -16.12
N ALA A 323 28.90 0.20 -15.99
CA ALA A 323 28.66 -0.82 -17.00
C ALA A 323 27.17 -1.15 -17.15
N PHE A 324 26.80 -1.66 -18.33
CA PHE A 324 25.43 -2.13 -18.54
C PHE A 324 25.14 -3.36 -17.67
N THR A 325 24.09 -3.26 -16.86
CA THR A 325 23.58 -4.34 -16.04
C THR A 325 22.30 -4.88 -16.68
N THR A 326 22.26 -6.18 -16.97
CA THR A 326 21.06 -6.84 -17.49
C THR A 326 20.12 -7.22 -16.36
N ILE A 327 18.82 -6.99 -16.56
CA ILE A 327 17.76 -7.36 -15.64
C ILE A 327 16.74 -8.26 -16.33
N GLU A 328 15.95 -9.01 -15.54
CA GLU A 328 14.99 -10.01 -16.03
C GLU A 328 13.70 -9.41 -16.63
N ASP A 329 13.75 -8.16 -17.04
CA ASP A 329 12.63 -7.45 -17.62
C ASP A 329 12.72 -7.47 -19.16
N ARG A 330 11.60 -7.81 -19.81
CA ARG A 330 11.52 -7.89 -21.27
C ARG A 330 11.08 -6.57 -21.88
N VAL A 331 11.81 -6.13 -22.88
CA VAL A 331 11.56 -4.86 -23.56
C VAL A 331 11.73 -4.96 -25.06
N GLU A 332 11.09 -4.05 -25.76
CA GLU A 332 11.35 -3.71 -27.16
C GLU A 332 11.88 -2.29 -27.18
N ILE A 333 13.12 -2.10 -27.59
CA ILE A 333 13.69 -0.78 -27.79
C ILE A 333 13.11 -0.23 -29.09
N LEU A 334 12.45 0.92 -29.02
CA LEU A 334 11.81 1.56 -30.16
C LEU A 334 12.78 2.53 -30.86
N ASP A 335 13.49 3.30 -30.04
CA ASP A 335 14.51 4.25 -30.45
C ASP A 335 15.51 4.49 -29.30
N ASP A 336 16.47 5.40 -29.49
CA ASP A 336 17.49 5.72 -28.46
C ASP A 336 16.90 6.32 -27.17
N LYS A 337 15.61 6.68 -27.17
CA LYS A 337 14.97 7.44 -26.08
C LYS A 337 13.78 6.72 -25.47
N THR A 338 13.27 5.65 -26.09
CA THR A 338 12.03 5.02 -25.64
C THR A 338 12.02 3.50 -25.82
N PHE A 339 11.23 2.83 -24.98
CA PHE A 339 11.03 1.39 -25.07
C PHE A 339 9.61 0.98 -24.65
N ARG A 340 9.18 -0.20 -25.08
CA ARG A 340 7.99 -0.89 -24.55
C ARG A 340 8.41 -1.95 -23.54
N PHE A 341 7.64 -2.06 -22.48
CA PHE A 341 7.83 -3.04 -21.44
C PHE A 341 6.77 -4.15 -21.55
N PHE A 342 7.22 -5.41 -21.59
CA PHE A 342 6.37 -6.59 -21.73
C PHE A 342 6.25 -7.43 -20.45
N GLY A 343 6.75 -6.91 -19.34
CA GLY A 343 6.75 -7.62 -18.07
C GLY A 343 8.07 -8.34 -17.80
N ARG A 344 8.14 -8.94 -16.62
CA ARG A 344 9.30 -9.72 -16.20
C ARG A 344 9.30 -11.09 -16.89
N THR A 345 10.47 -11.66 -17.08
CA THR A 345 10.61 -13.00 -17.65
C THR A 345 9.87 -14.03 -16.81
N ASP A 346 9.84 -13.86 -15.47
CA ASP A 346 9.07 -14.71 -14.55
C ASP A 346 7.55 -14.51 -14.61
N SER A 347 7.05 -13.43 -15.23
CA SER A 347 5.62 -13.20 -15.51
C SER A 347 5.18 -13.68 -16.91
N ILE A 348 6.12 -14.07 -17.76
CA ILE A 348 5.84 -14.71 -19.04
C ILE A 348 6.08 -16.20 -18.91
N VAL A 349 5.02 -16.94 -19.03
CA VAL A 349 5.05 -18.39 -18.88
C VAL A 349 4.92 -19.07 -20.23
N LYS A 350 5.65 -20.15 -20.41
CA LYS A 350 5.47 -21.03 -21.56
C LYS A 350 4.41 -22.06 -21.18
N ILE A 351 3.21 -21.89 -21.69
CA ILE A 351 2.14 -22.88 -21.51
C ILE A 351 2.09 -23.73 -22.78
N GLU A 352 2.52 -24.98 -22.65
CA GLU A 352 2.79 -25.87 -23.79
C GLU A 352 3.78 -25.19 -24.77
N GLU A 353 3.41 -24.94 -26.01
CA GLU A 353 4.28 -24.29 -27.01
C GLU A 353 4.09 -22.74 -27.10
N LYS A 354 3.14 -22.17 -26.33
CA LYS A 354 2.81 -20.74 -26.39
C LYS A 354 3.40 -19.95 -25.24
N ARG A 355 4.07 -18.84 -25.56
CA ARG A 355 4.48 -17.83 -24.58
C ARG A 355 3.32 -16.91 -24.28
N VAL A 356 2.99 -16.73 -23.02
CA VAL A 356 1.85 -15.94 -22.53
C VAL A 356 2.32 -14.96 -21.47
N ALA A 357 2.09 -13.68 -21.72
CA ALA A 357 2.21 -12.68 -20.68
C ALA A 357 0.98 -12.76 -19.76
N LEU A 358 1.19 -13.08 -18.49
CA LEU A 358 0.08 -13.19 -17.52
C LEU A 358 -0.70 -11.89 -17.41
N ASN A 359 0.00 -10.75 -17.48
CA ASN A 359 -0.58 -9.42 -17.43
C ASN A 359 -1.57 -9.15 -18.58
N ASP A 360 -1.37 -9.73 -19.78
CA ASP A 360 -2.31 -9.55 -20.89
C ASP A 360 -3.65 -10.23 -20.58
N VAL A 361 -3.60 -11.41 -19.96
CA VAL A 361 -4.81 -12.12 -19.52
C VAL A 361 -5.54 -11.34 -18.42
N GLU A 362 -4.78 -10.80 -17.46
CA GLU A 362 -5.31 -9.94 -16.38
C GLU A 362 -6.00 -8.69 -16.94
N ASN A 363 -5.35 -8.00 -17.89
CA ASN A 363 -5.91 -6.82 -18.54
C ASN A 363 -7.23 -7.12 -19.24
N ARG A 364 -7.32 -8.24 -19.96
CA ARG A 364 -8.58 -8.64 -20.62
C ARG A 364 -9.68 -8.92 -19.61
N ILE A 365 -9.36 -9.60 -18.50
CA ILE A 365 -10.35 -9.84 -17.43
C ILE A 365 -10.85 -8.51 -16.84
N MET A 366 -9.95 -7.55 -16.58
CA MET A 366 -10.32 -6.22 -16.08
C MET A 366 -11.24 -5.45 -17.05
N GLN A 367 -11.06 -5.60 -18.36
CA GLN A 367 -11.91 -4.96 -19.40
C GLN A 367 -13.38 -5.38 -19.34
N THR A 368 -13.73 -6.47 -18.64
CA THR A 368 -15.14 -6.83 -18.39
C THR A 368 -15.88 -5.77 -17.58
N GLY A 369 -15.17 -4.91 -16.82
CA GLY A 369 -15.75 -3.91 -15.92
C GLY A 369 -16.44 -4.51 -14.69
N LEU A 370 -16.25 -5.82 -14.41
CA LEU A 370 -16.90 -6.57 -13.33
C LEU A 370 -15.93 -6.98 -12.22
N VAL A 371 -14.63 -6.71 -12.41
CA VAL A 371 -13.55 -7.16 -11.54
C VAL A 371 -12.84 -5.95 -10.94
N GLU A 372 -12.60 -5.98 -9.63
CA GLU A 372 -11.83 -4.99 -8.89
C GLU A 372 -10.32 -5.29 -8.97
N ASP A 373 -9.96 -6.57 -8.80
CA ASP A 373 -8.56 -7.01 -8.85
C ASP A 373 -8.48 -8.43 -9.40
N VAL A 374 -7.38 -8.74 -10.10
CA VAL A 374 -7.14 -10.05 -10.70
C VAL A 374 -5.67 -10.38 -10.71
N ILE A 375 -5.36 -11.64 -10.42
CA ILE A 375 -4.02 -12.21 -10.54
C ILE A 375 -4.12 -13.52 -11.31
N VAL A 376 -3.33 -13.63 -12.36
CA VAL A 376 -3.18 -14.85 -13.14
C VAL A 376 -1.86 -15.53 -12.77
N LEU A 377 -1.92 -16.83 -12.55
CA LEU A 377 -0.82 -17.65 -12.05
C LEU A 377 -0.55 -18.79 -13.02
N ALA A 378 0.74 -19.05 -13.27
CA ALA A 378 1.15 -20.31 -13.86
C ALA A 378 1.20 -21.39 -12.79
N MET A 379 0.53 -22.48 -13.05
CA MET A 379 0.45 -23.66 -12.19
C MET A 379 1.05 -24.86 -12.89
N GLU A 380 1.74 -25.69 -12.12
CA GLU A 380 2.34 -26.93 -12.59
C GLU A 380 1.88 -28.09 -11.71
N THR A 381 1.05 -28.97 -12.29
CA THR A 381 0.65 -30.24 -11.67
C THR A 381 0.62 -31.30 -12.76
N GLY A 382 1.80 -31.68 -13.23
CA GLY A 382 2.00 -32.59 -14.37
C GLY A 382 1.93 -31.88 -15.74
N ARG A 383 0.90 -31.11 -16.01
CA ARG A 383 0.83 -30.16 -17.16
C ARG A 383 0.75 -28.74 -16.67
N GLN A 384 1.44 -27.83 -17.36
CA GLN A 384 1.35 -26.40 -17.09
C GLN A 384 -0.02 -25.85 -17.51
N TYR A 385 -0.64 -25.04 -16.68
CA TYR A 385 -1.90 -24.37 -16.97
C TYR A 385 -1.98 -23.03 -16.22
N LEU A 386 -2.87 -22.16 -16.69
CA LEU A 386 -3.16 -20.93 -15.98
C LEU A 386 -4.29 -21.11 -14.96
N ALA A 387 -4.14 -20.43 -13.82
CA ALA A 387 -5.17 -20.26 -12.82
C ALA A 387 -5.39 -18.76 -12.58
N ALA A 388 -6.60 -18.36 -12.22
CA ALA A 388 -6.94 -16.97 -11.95
C ALA A 388 -7.58 -16.80 -10.57
N VAL A 389 -7.16 -15.76 -9.85
CA VAL A 389 -7.76 -15.28 -8.60
C VAL A 389 -8.37 -13.92 -8.87
N LEU A 390 -9.66 -13.75 -8.61
CA LEU A 390 -10.42 -12.54 -8.91
C LEU A 390 -11.10 -11.99 -7.66
N VAL A 391 -11.18 -10.66 -7.60
CA VAL A 391 -12.06 -9.91 -6.71
C VAL A 391 -13.11 -9.23 -7.57
N LEU A 392 -14.38 -9.51 -7.34
CA LEU A 392 -15.47 -8.85 -8.05
C LEU A 392 -15.71 -7.46 -7.47
N ASN A 393 -15.88 -6.45 -8.33
CA ASN A 393 -16.36 -5.15 -7.91
C ASN A 393 -17.88 -5.18 -7.61
N GLN A 394 -18.45 -4.06 -7.20
CA GLN A 394 -19.86 -3.96 -6.86
C GLN A 394 -20.78 -4.41 -8.01
N LYS A 395 -20.49 -3.98 -9.25
CA LYS A 395 -21.26 -4.40 -10.44
C LYS A 395 -21.17 -5.90 -10.68
N GLY A 396 -19.99 -6.48 -10.51
CA GLY A 396 -19.77 -7.91 -10.61
C GLY A 396 -20.50 -8.70 -9.53
N ARG A 397 -20.49 -8.22 -8.28
CA ARG A 397 -21.22 -8.84 -7.15
C ARG A 397 -22.74 -8.82 -7.37
N ILE A 398 -23.28 -7.70 -7.87
CA ILE A 398 -24.70 -7.58 -8.21
C ILE A 398 -25.06 -8.53 -9.36
N LYS A 399 -24.29 -8.51 -10.45
CA LYS A 399 -24.54 -9.34 -11.63
C LYS A 399 -24.55 -10.84 -11.30
N PHE A 400 -23.68 -11.28 -10.39
CA PHE A 400 -23.51 -12.70 -10.05
C PHE A 400 -24.03 -13.07 -8.66
N LYS A 401 -24.89 -12.26 -8.06
CA LYS A 401 -25.35 -12.42 -6.67
C LYS A 401 -25.90 -13.82 -6.36
N ASP A 402 -26.68 -14.39 -7.28
CA ASP A 402 -27.34 -15.68 -7.09
C ASP A 402 -26.82 -16.74 -8.09
N GLU A 403 -25.71 -16.44 -8.76
CA GLU A 403 -25.16 -17.32 -9.78
C GLU A 403 -24.20 -18.36 -9.21
N PRO A 404 -24.33 -19.64 -9.57
CA PRO A 404 -23.37 -20.66 -9.17
C PRO A 404 -21.98 -20.37 -9.75
N LYS A 405 -20.93 -20.66 -8.99
CA LYS A 405 -19.51 -20.44 -9.39
C LYS A 405 -19.17 -20.97 -10.79
N LYS A 406 -19.87 -22.02 -11.25
CA LYS A 406 -19.71 -22.60 -12.58
C LYS A 406 -20.06 -21.58 -13.68
N ASN A 407 -21.08 -20.76 -13.47
CA ASN A 407 -21.53 -19.75 -14.43
C ASN A 407 -20.57 -18.57 -14.48
N LEU A 408 -20.02 -18.14 -13.33
CA LEU A 408 -18.96 -17.13 -13.27
C LEU A 408 -17.72 -17.60 -14.07
N ASN A 409 -17.27 -18.82 -13.80
CA ASN A 409 -16.12 -19.39 -14.52
C ASN A 409 -16.37 -19.44 -16.03
N ARG A 410 -17.60 -19.83 -16.43
CA ARG A 410 -18.00 -19.88 -17.84
C ARG A 410 -17.94 -18.49 -18.47
N PHE A 411 -18.53 -17.48 -17.81
CA PHE A 411 -18.55 -16.10 -18.30
C PHE A 411 -17.15 -15.58 -18.63
N PHE A 412 -16.22 -15.65 -17.66
CA PHE A 412 -14.85 -15.16 -17.88
C PHE A 412 -14.10 -16.00 -18.92
N ARG A 413 -14.31 -17.30 -18.97
CA ARG A 413 -13.72 -18.16 -20.01
C ARG A 413 -14.22 -17.82 -21.39
N ASP A 414 -15.52 -17.63 -21.56
CA ASP A 414 -16.12 -17.32 -22.86
C ASP A 414 -15.69 -15.92 -23.34
N PHE A 415 -15.62 -14.95 -22.43
CA PHE A 415 -15.05 -13.64 -22.74
C PHE A 415 -13.60 -13.74 -23.21
N LEU A 416 -12.74 -14.48 -22.49
CA LEU A 416 -11.33 -14.63 -22.88
C LEU A 416 -11.13 -15.40 -24.20
N ARG A 417 -12.08 -16.26 -24.60
CA ARG A 417 -12.03 -16.98 -25.87
C ARG A 417 -12.05 -16.06 -27.09
N THR A 418 -12.58 -14.86 -26.94
CA THR A 418 -12.58 -13.86 -28.02
C THR A 418 -11.19 -13.31 -28.33
N PHE A 419 -10.24 -13.46 -27.41
CA PHE A 419 -8.89 -12.90 -27.51
C PHE A 419 -7.79 -13.96 -27.53
N PHE A 420 -8.02 -15.10 -26.87
CA PHE A 420 -6.98 -16.10 -26.63
C PHE A 420 -7.44 -17.51 -27.04
N GLY A 421 -6.49 -18.31 -27.51
CA GLY A 421 -6.71 -19.75 -27.68
C GLY A 421 -6.91 -20.48 -26.34
N LEU A 422 -7.59 -21.63 -26.38
CA LEU A 422 -8.01 -22.39 -25.19
C LEU A 422 -6.91 -22.72 -24.18
N ILE A 423 -5.68 -22.87 -24.63
CA ILE A 423 -4.51 -23.23 -23.82
C ILE A 423 -4.14 -22.10 -22.85
N VAL A 424 -4.35 -20.85 -23.25
CA VAL A 424 -4.00 -19.63 -22.52
C VAL A 424 -5.09 -19.23 -21.52
N ILE A 425 -6.28 -19.82 -21.63
CA ILE A 425 -7.40 -19.46 -20.77
C ILE A 425 -7.25 -20.16 -19.40
N PRO A 426 -7.36 -19.44 -18.28
CA PRO A 426 -7.27 -20.05 -16.95
C PRO A 426 -8.22 -21.25 -16.80
N ARG A 427 -7.68 -22.37 -16.33
CA ARG A 427 -8.46 -23.60 -16.09
C ARG A 427 -9.11 -23.63 -14.73
N LYS A 428 -8.47 -23.01 -13.72
CA LYS A 428 -8.97 -22.94 -12.34
C LYS A 428 -9.17 -21.48 -11.95
N TRP A 429 -10.26 -21.22 -11.23
CA TRP A 429 -10.67 -19.89 -10.81
C TRP A 429 -10.93 -19.87 -9.32
N ARG A 430 -10.55 -18.77 -8.65
CA ARG A 430 -10.90 -18.47 -7.27
C ARG A 430 -11.46 -17.04 -7.21
N PHE A 431 -12.53 -16.87 -6.49
CA PHE A 431 -13.14 -15.57 -6.22
C PHE A 431 -12.94 -15.28 -4.74
N LEU A 432 -12.29 -14.18 -4.44
CA LEU A 432 -11.96 -13.72 -3.09
C LEU A 432 -12.63 -12.38 -2.83
N GLU A 433 -12.75 -11.99 -1.57
CA GLU A 433 -13.16 -10.64 -1.20
C GLU A 433 -12.02 -9.64 -1.37
N SER A 434 -10.78 -10.07 -1.16
CA SER A 434 -9.57 -9.27 -1.42
C SER A 434 -8.40 -10.18 -1.75
N ILE A 435 -7.45 -9.67 -2.56
CA ILE A 435 -6.19 -10.39 -2.83
C ILE A 435 -5.24 -10.14 -1.66
N PRO A 436 -4.71 -11.22 -1.03
CA PRO A 436 -3.76 -11.06 0.07
C PRO A 436 -2.49 -10.35 -0.41
N ARG A 437 -2.16 -9.25 0.28
CA ARG A 437 -0.96 -8.44 0.03
C ARG A 437 -0.19 -8.28 1.33
N ASN A 438 1.13 -8.17 1.23
CA ASN A 438 1.95 -7.84 2.38
C ASN A 438 1.78 -6.35 2.78
N SER A 439 2.46 -5.91 3.85
CA SER A 439 2.47 -4.52 4.32
C SER A 439 2.91 -3.49 3.28
N GLN A 440 3.60 -3.94 2.22
CA GLN A 440 4.03 -3.14 1.06
C GLN A 440 3.00 -3.07 -0.07
N GLY A 441 1.84 -3.74 0.08
CA GLY A 441 0.87 -3.91 -1.00
C GLY A 441 1.30 -4.90 -2.08
N LYS A 442 2.44 -5.61 -1.91
CA LYS A 442 2.91 -6.63 -2.86
C LYS A 442 2.19 -7.95 -2.65
N ILE A 443 1.96 -8.64 -3.77
CA ILE A 443 1.27 -9.94 -3.80
C ILE A 443 2.21 -11.04 -3.30
N ASN A 444 1.69 -11.89 -2.42
CA ASN A 444 2.36 -13.13 -2.06
C ASN A 444 1.90 -14.26 -3.00
N TYR A 445 2.66 -14.47 -4.07
CA TYR A 445 2.34 -15.47 -5.08
C TYR A 445 2.30 -16.91 -4.53
N ASN A 446 3.10 -17.23 -3.52
CA ASN A 446 3.10 -18.57 -2.91
C ASN A 446 1.77 -18.84 -2.20
N THR A 447 1.29 -17.88 -1.42
CA THR A 447 -0.03 -17.97 -0.76
C THR A 447 -1.16 -18.14 -1.79
N LEU A 448 -1.09 -17.43 -2.93
CA LEU A 448 -2.09 -17.57 -3.98
C LEU A 448 -2.01 -18.94 -4.67
N LYS A 449 -0.80 -19.48 -4.93
CA LYS A 449 -0.62 -20.82 -5.50
C LYS A 449 -1.18 -21.90 -4.59
N GLU A 450 -1.03 -21.76 -3.28
CA GLU A 450 -1.58 -22.70 -2.30
C GLU A 450 -3.10 -22.85 -2.40
N LEU A 451 -3.84 -21.80 -2.81
CA LEU A 451 -5.29 -21.88 -3.04
C LEU A 451 -5.68 -22.93 -4.11
N PHE A 452 -4.76 -23.28 -4.99
CA PHE A 452 -4.99 -24.23 -6.07
C PHE A 452 -4.36 -25.60 -5.83
N GLN A 453 -3.36 -25.69 -4.96
CA GLN A 453 -2.60 -26.93 -4.68
C GLN A 453 -3.27 -27.80 -3.61
N LYS A 454 -3.88 -27.21 -2.59
CA LYS A 454 -4.64 -27.94 -1.58
C LYS A 454 -6.01 -28.32 -2.15
N LYS A 455 -6.47 -29.58 -1.94
CA LYS A 455 -7.90 -29.87 -1.97
C LYS A 455 -8.53 -28.86 -1.02
N THR A 456 -9.24 -27.89 -1.57
CA THR A 456 -9.82 -26.78 -0.79
C THR A 456 -10.70 -27.43 0.28
N PRO A 457 -10.46 -27.25 1.58
CA PRO A 457 -11.55 -27.36 2.51
C PRO A 457 -12.60 -26.37 1.98
N ALA A 458 -13.82 -26.78 1.81
CA ALA A 458 -14.88 -25.87 1.42
C ALA A 458 -15.00 -24.86 2.55
N TYR A 459 -14.35 -23.68 2.41
CA TYR A 459 -14.45 -22.64 3.42
C TYR A 459 -15.90 -22.20 3.49
N ARG A 460 -16.47 -22.20 4.68
CA ARG A 460 -17.79 -21.65 4.91
C ARG A 460 -17.68 -20.14 4.87
N LEU A 461 -18.60 -19.52 4.15
CA LEU A 461 -18.69 -18.07 4.00
C LEU A 461 -19.65 -17.44 5.00
N GLU A 462 -20.50 -18.26 5.63
CA GLU A 462 -21.52 -17.83 6.59
C GLU A 462 -21.39 -18.61 7.90
N PRO A 463 -21.70 -18.02 9.05
CA PRO A 463 -21.86 -18.75 10.30
C PRO A 463 -23.07 -19.68 10.21
N GLU A 464 -23.06 -20.73 11.02
CA GLU A 464 -24.26 -21.52 11.27
C GLU A 464 -25.18 -20.76 12.22
N ILE A 465 -26.44 -20.65 11.86
CA ILE A 465 -27.49 -20.11 12.74
C ILE A 465 -28.11 -21.30 13.45
N LEU A 466 -27.80 -21.44 14.73
CA LEU A 466 -28.30 -22.53 15.55
C LEU A 466 -29.71 -22.23 16.09
N ASP A 467 -30.00 -20.95 16.38
CA ASP A 467 -31.30 -20.48 16.84
C ASP A 467 -31.51 -19.01 16.45
N SER A 468 -32.80 -18.61 16.29
CA SER A 468 -33.15 -17.25 15.86
C SER A 468 -34.52 -16.84 16.43
N ILE A 469 -34.51 -15.78 17.23
CA ILE A 469 -35.74 -15.18 17.78
C ILE A 469 -35.79 -13.72 17.35
N GLN A 470 -36.90 -13.32 16.70
CA GLN A 470 -37.12 -11.94 16.25
C GLN A 470 -38.30 -11.34 17.02
N LYS A 471 -38.08 -10.15 17.58
CA LYS A 471 -39.12 -9.27 18.17
C LYS A 471 -39.07 -7.92 17.45
N THR A 472 -40.07 -7.07 17.67
CA THR A 472 -40.24 -5.79 16.97
C THR A 472 -38.99 -4.89 17.06
N ASP A 473 -38.30 -4.89 18.19
CA ASP A 473 -37.16 -4.03 18.49
C ASP A 473 -35.84 -4.79 18.75
N LYS A 474 -35.87 -6.14 18.62
CA LYS A 474 -34.77 -6.99 19.03
C LYS A 474 -34.65 -8.24 18.17
N ILE A 475 -33.42 -8.53 17.73
CA ILE A 475 -33.05 -9.78 17.06
C ILE A 475 -32.09 -10.53 17.99
N LEU A 476 -32.37 -11.78 18.26
CA LEU A 476 -31.51 -12.71 19.00
C LEU A 476 -31.13 -13.84 18.07
N LEU A 477 -29.85 -14.13 17.95
CA LEU A 477 -29.31 -15.21 17.15
C LEU A 477 -28.31 -16.00 17.98
N THR A 478 -28.39 -17.32 17.92
CA THR A 478 -27.31 -18.19 18.37
C THR A 478 -26.53 -18.63 17.15
N LEU A 479 -25.26 -18.23 17.08
CA LEU A 479 -24.37 -18.41 15.95
C LEU A 479 -23.21 -19.31 16.30
N GLN A 480 -22.75 -20.10 15.33
CA GLN A 480 -21.49 -20.82 15.42
C GLN A 480 -20.66 -20.53 14.19
N PHE A 481 -19.42 -20.08 14.40
CA PHE A 481 -18.46 -19.85 13.33
C PHE A 481 -17.57 -21.09 13.21
N PRO A 482 -17.75 -21.92 12.14
CA PRO A 482 -17.02 -23.18 12.03
C PRO A 482 -15.52 -22.95 11.80
N LYS A 483 -14.67 -23.92 12.18
CA LYS A 483 -13.19 -23.82 12.07
C LYS A 483 -12.69 -23.56 10.65
N ASP A 484 -13.47 -23.92 9.65
CA ASP A 484 -13.25 -23.68 8.22
C ASP A 484 -13.90 -22.39 7.72
N TYR A 485 -14.37 -21.51 8.61
CA TYR A 485 -14.88 -20.20 8.26
C TYR A 485 -13.76 -19.31 7.71
N ILE A 486 -14.02 -18.67 6.56
CA ILE A 486 -12.98 -17.99 5.78
C ILE A 486 -12.25 -16.89 6.56
N HIS A 487 -12.96 -16.15 7.40
CA HIS A 487 -12.39 -15.02 8.12
C HIS A 487 -11.47 -15.39 9.30
N PHE A 488 -11.36 -16.69 9.63
CA PHE A 488 -10.30 -17.17 10.51
C PHE A 488 -8.94 -17.32 9.79
N GLN A 489 -8.91 -17.18 8.45
CA GLN A 489 -7.68 -17.25 7.68
C GLN A 489 -6.89 -15.95 7.82
N GLY A 490 -5.62 -16.06 8.23
CA GLY A 490 -4.74 -14.89 8.36
C GLY A 490 -4.98 -13.98 9.56
N HIS A 491 -6.02 -14.27 10.40
CA HIS A 491 -6.27 -13.52 11.63
C HIS A 491 -5.70 -14.29 12.82
N PHE A 492 -4.41 -14.08 13.04
CA PHE A 492 -3.42 -14.69 13.91
C PHE A 492 -3.12 -16.17 13.60
N PRO A 493 -1.92 -16.47 13.08
CA PRO A 493 -1.54 -17.84 12.66
C PRO A 493 -1.61 -18.86 13.79
N GLU A 494 -1.27 -18.46 15.02
CA GLU A 494 -1.20 -19.34 16.19
C GLU A 494 -2.51 -19.40 16.99
N MET A 495 -3.37 -18.38 16.88
CA MET A 495 -4.61 -18.31 17.64
C MET A 495 -5.73 -17.74 16.78
N LYS A 496 -6.52 -18.61 16.15
CA LYS A 496 -7.64 -18.21 15.29
C LYS A 496 -8.75 -17.56 16.12
N ILE A 497 -9.03 -16.29 15.85
CA ILE A 497 -10.11 -15.55 16.48
C ILE A 497 -10.95 -14.83 15.43
N LEU A 498 -12.24 -14.60 15.72
CA LEU A 498 -13.13 -13.90 14.82
C LEU A 498 -12.79 -12.40 14.77
N PRO A 499 -12.44 -11.84 13.59
CA PRO A 499 -12.11 -10.43 13.45
C PRO A 499 -13.22 -9.51 13.92
N ALA A 500 -12.85 -8.36 14.50
CA ALA A 500 -13.79 -7.33 14.92
C ALA A 500 -14.68 -6.84 13.78
N VAL A 501 -14.07 -6.62 12.61
CA VAL A 501 -14.78 -6.17 11.40
C VAL A 501 -15.83 -7.19 10.97
N THR A 502 -15.50 -8.48 11.00
CA THR A 502 -16.44 -9.56 10.67
C THR A 502 -17.63 -9.60 11.63
N GLN A 503 -17.42 -9.31 12.93
CA GLN A 503 -18.52 -9.25 13.89
C GLN A 503 -19.49 -8.13 13.55
N VAL A 504 -19.00 -6.95 13.18
CA VAL A 504 -19.83 -5.81 12.76
C VAL A 504 -20.53 -6.10 11.42
N ASP A 505 -19.82 -6.69 10.47
CA ASP A 505 -20.37 -7.06 9.16
C ASP A 505 -21.57 -7.99 9.29
N TRP A 506 -21.49 -9.01 10.16
CA TRP A 506 -22.62 -9.90 10.42
C TRP A 506 -23.79 -9.21 11.11
N VAL A 507 -23.55 -8.25 12.00
CA VAL A 507 -24.64 -7.43 12.56
C VAL A 507 -25.40 -6.73 11.44
N MET A 508 -24.69 -6.10 10.48
CA MET A 508 -25.32 -5.41 9.35
C MET A 508 -26.00 -6.38 8.39
N LYS A 509 -25.38 -7.51 8.06
CA LYS A 509 -25.97 -8.54 7.19
C LYS A 509 -27.27 -9.13 7.75
N PHE A 510 -27.30 -9.44 9.05
CA PHE A 510 -28.52 -9.94 9.69
C PHE A 510 -29.61 -8.87 9.76
N LEU A 511 -29.22 -7.61 9.99
CA LEU A 511 -30.16 -6.51 9.94
C LEU A 511 -30.80 -6.37 8.55
N GLN A 512 -30.01 -6.37 7.49
CA GLN A 512 -30.48 -6.27 6.10
C GLN A 512 -31.36 -7.47 5.69
N LYS A 513 -31.02 -8.69 6.15
CA LYS A 513 -31.83 -9.89 5.88
C LYS A 513 -33.20 -9.88 6.57
N LYS A 514 -33.35 -9.12 7.67
CA LYS A 514 -34.54 -9.18 8.54
C LYS A 514 -35.44 -7.96 8.47
N LEU A 515 -34.96 -6.84 7.91
CA LEU A 515 -35.73 -5.61 7.75
C LEU A 515 -36.07 -5.38 6.28
N SER A 516 -37.29 -4.86 6.04
CA SER A 516 -37.77 -4.52 4.68
C SER A 516 -37.08 -3.27 4.11
N HIS A 517 -36.37 -2.52 4.92
CA HIS A 517 -35.68 -1.28 4.55
C HIS A 517 -34.17 -1.50 4.43
N THR A 518 -33.55 -0.84 3.46
CA THR A 518 -32.11 -0.88 3.25
C THR A 518 -31.44 0.18 4.10
N PHE A 519 -30.69 -0.24 5.12
CA PHE A 519 -29.89 0.63 5.96
C PHE A 519 -28.40 0.51 5.62
N VAL A 520 -27.70 1.62 5.61
CA VAL A 520 -26.22 1.66 5.55
C VAL A 520 -25.66 2.10 6.89
N MET A 521 -24.52 1.55 7.25
CA MET A 521 -23.78 2.00 8.42
C MET A 521 -23.17 3.38 8.14
N LYS A 522 -23.61 4.41 8.90
CA LYS A 522 -23.02 5.74 8.86
C LYS A 522 -21.70 5.80 9.62
N LYS A 523 -21.68 5.27 10.84
CA LYS A 523 -20.47 5.14 11.66
C LYS A 523 -20.68 4.17 12.83
N ILE A 524 -19.58 3.61 13.30
CA ILE A 524 -19.52 2.89 14.58
C ILE A 524 -19.22 3.93 15.66
N SER A 525 -20.15 4.16 16.59
CA SER A 525 -19.98 5.13 17.68
C SER A 525 -19.29 4.53 18.90
N LEU A 526 -19.36 3.22 19.05
CA LEU A 526 -18.69 2.44 20.10
C LEU A 526 -18.46 1.02 19.61
N PHE A 527 -17.27 0.48 19.81
CA PHE A 527 -17.01 -0.96 19.71
C PHE A 527 -15.99 -1.37 20.79
N LYS A 528 -16.32 -2.38 21.58
CA LYS A 528 -15.45 -2.93 22.61
C LYS A 528 -15.30 -4.43 22.40
N LEU A 529 -14.09 -4.90 22.19
CA LEU A 529 -13.70 -6.30 22.29
C LEU A 529 -13.35 -6.59 23.74
N LEU A 530 -13.98 -7.58 24.35
CA LEU A 530 -13.80 -7.95 25.76
C LEU A 530 -13.08 -9.29 25.87
N LYS A 531 -13.50 -10.27 25.04
CA LYS A 531 -12.89 -11.59 24.93
C LYS A 531 -12.94 -12.07 23.49
N PRO A 532 -11.99 -12.90 23.04
CA PRO A 532 -11.98 -13.44 21.67
C PRO A 532 -13.13 -14.43 21.45
N ILE A 533 -13.63 -14.47 20.21
CA ILE A 533 -14.54 -15.51 19.72
C ILE A 533 -13.70 -16.51 18.94
N PHE A 534 -13.71 -17.77 19.40
CA PHE A 534 -12.94 -18.86 18.81
C PHE A 534 -13.78 -19.66 17.81
N PRO A 535 -13.11 -20.41 16.88
CA PRO A 535 -13.79 -21.36 16.02
C PRO A 535 -14.64 -22.36 16.79
N ASP A 536 -15.73 -22.83 16.16
CA ASP A 536 -16.67 -23.85 16.66
C ASP A 536 -17.28 -23.54 18.05
N THR A 537 -17.16 -22.28 18.52
CA THR A 537 -17.74 -21.85 19.79
C THR A 537 -19.09 -21.19 19.53
N PRO A 538 -20.20 -21.72 20.05
CA PRO A 538 -21.51 -21.07 19.96
C PRO A 538 -21.52 -19.75 20.73
N VAL A 539 -22.09 -18.71 20.11
CA VAL A 539 -22.20 -17.37 20.70
C VAL A 539 -23.60 -16.81 20.45
N ASN A 540 -24.11 -16.08 21.42
CA ASN A 540 -25.35 -15.33 21.25
C ASN A 540 -25.04 -13.94 20.71
N LEU A 541 -25.70 -13.57 19.61
CA LEU A 541 -25.74 -12.21 19.09
C LEU A 541 -27.09 -11.58 19.39
N GLU A 542 -27.08 -10.54 20.18
CA GLU A 542 -28.23 -9.69 20.43
C GLU A 542 -28.08 -8.38 19.66
N ILE A 543 -29.10 -8.04 18.83
CA ILE A 543 -29.18 -6.77 18.12
C ILE A 543 -30.44 -6.05 18.59
N ARG A 544 -30.30 -4.87 19.19
CA ARG A 544 -31.40 -4.00 19.59
C ARG A 544 -31.50 -2.81 18.66
N LEU A 545 -32.70 -2.58 18.14
CA LEU A 545 -33.02 -1.56 17.16
C LEU A 545 -33.70 -0.38 17.83
N ASN A 546 -33.21 0.81 17.61
CA ASN A 546 -33.94 2.03 17.85
C ASN A 546 -34.13 2.75 16.52
N LEU A 547 -35.25 2.45 15.85
CA LEU A 547 -35.56 3.01 14.52
C LEU A 547 -35.80 4.52 14.57
N LYS A 548 -36.31 5.07 15.70
CA LYS A 548 -36.56 6.51 15.85
C LYS A 548 -35.24 7.32 15.78
N ASP A 549 -34.18 6.79 16.34
CA ASP A 549 -32.87 7.45 16.40
C ASP A 549 -31.88 6.91 15.34
N ALA A 550 -32.33 6.01 14.46
CA ALA A 550 -31.49 5.30 13.49
C ALA A 550 -30.23 4.70 14.13
N ARG A 551 -30.38 4.02 15.28
CA ARG A 551 -29.27 3.46 16.05
C ARG A 551 -29.47 1.99 16.35
N ILE A 552 -28.34 1.25 16.33
CA ILE A 552 -28.27 -0.15 16.75
C ILE A 552 -27.34 -0.26 17.95
N LYS A 553 -27.76 -1.07 18.94
CA LYS A 553 -26.86 -1.63 19.95
C LYS A 553 -26.74 -3.12 19.68
N PHE A 554 -25.54 -3.67 19.73
CA PHE A 554 -25.34 -5.10 19.60
C PHE A 554 -24.38 -5.63 20.66
N SER A 555 -24.52 -6.90 21.01
CA SER A 555 -23.61 -7.61 21.89
C SER A 555 -23.47 -9.07 21.48
N TYR A 556 -22.24 -9.56 21.47
CA TYR A 556 -21.93 -10.98 21.43
C TYR A 556 -21.64 -11.46 22.86
N SER A 557 -22.21 -12.60 23.23
CA SER A 557 -21.98 -13.24 24.53
C SER A 557 -21.84 -14.75 24.40
N ASN A 558 -21.17 -15.35 25.36
CA ASN A 558 -21.02 -16.80 25.45
C ASN A 558 -22.39 -17.43 25.77
N THR A 559 -22.73 -18.53 25.07
CA THR A 559 -24.01 -19.20 25.25
C THR A 559 -24.14 -19.92 26.59
N LYS A 560 -23.00 -20.34 27.23
CA LYS A 560 -23.00 -21.14 28.46
C LYS A 560 -23.21 -20.31 29.73
N ASP A 561 -22.55 -19.15 29.82
CA ASP A 561 -22.50 -18.35 31.04
C ASP A 561 -22.93 -16.89 30.85
N GLY A 562 -23.33 -16.51 29.62
CA GLY A 562 -23.72 -15.15 29.31
C GLY A 562 -22.58 -14.12 29.32
N THR A 563 -21.32 -14.54 29.50
CA THR A 563 -20.17 -13.64 29.53
C THR A 563 -20.11 -12.78 28.27
N PRO A 564 -20.01 -11.43 28.36
CA PRO A 564 -19.87 -10.58 27.21
C PRO A 564 -18.53 -10.82 26.50
N LEU A 565 -18.57 -10.99 25.16
CA LEU A 565 -17.42 -11.18 24.29
C LEU A 565 -17.08 -9.90 23.51
N SER A 566 -18.10 -9.26 22.97
CA SER A 566 -17.97 -7.93 22.36
C SER A 566 -19.30 -7.18 22.40
N GLN A 567 -19.24 -5.85 22.29
CA GLN A 567 -20.41 -5.01 22.23
C GLN A 567 -20.15 -3.73 21.46
N GLY A 568 -21.21 -3.20 20.81
CA GLY A 568 -21.06 -1.98 20.04
C GLY A 568 -22.34 -1.21 19.83
N ARG A 569 -22.15 -0.01 19.24
CA ARG A 569 -23.24 0.88 18.79
C ARG A 569 -22.94 1.38 17.40
N ILE A 570 -23.92 1.26 16.53
CA ILE A 570 -23.84 1.69 15.14
C ILE A 570 -24.90 2.76 14.89
N ILE A 571 -24.53 3.80 14.19
CA ILE A 571 -25.47 4.81 13.66
C ILE A 571 -25.73 4.45 12.21
N LEU A 572 -26.99 4.37 11.85
CA LEU A 572 -27.47 4.04 10.50
C LEU A 572 -27.78 5.31 9.70
N LYS A 573 -27.79 5.15 8.38
CA LYS A 573 -28.42 6.05 7.43
C LYS A 573 -29.39 5.22 6.60
N GLU A 574 -30.60 5.69 6.45
CA GLU A 574 -31.58 5.10 5.52
C GLU A 574 -31.17 5.46 4.09
N ILE A 575 -31.28 4.50 3.18
CA ILE A 575 -31.12 4.75 1.74
C ILE A 575 -32.56 4.89 1.22
N GLU A 576 -32.88 6.08 0.71
CA GLU A 576 -34.09 6.36 -0.05
C GLU A 576 -34.18 5.53 -1.32
#